data_1e7155ad32d25b961b66cdc07f5df678
#
_entry.id   1e7155ad32d25b961b66cdc07f5df678
#
_cell.length_a   1.000
_cell.length_b   1.000
_cell.length_c   1.000
_cell.angle_alpha   90.00
_cell.angle_beta   90.00
_cell.angle_gamma   90.00
#
_symmetry.space_group_name_H-M   'P 1'
#
loop_
_entity.id
_entity.type
_entity.pdbx_description
1 polymer ?
#
loop_
_entity_poly.entity_id
_entity_poly.type
_entity_poly.pdbx_seq_one_letter_code
_entity_poly.pdbx_strand_id
1 'polypeptide(L)'
;LLYTMIKENIYKPKNHVRIVTAASLFDGHDASINVMRRIIQSTGVEVIHLGHNRSVGEIVDCAIQEDVQSVAITSYQGGHIEYFKYMHDLFKERGCGHIKIFGGGGGVILPNEIEELHSYGIARIYSPEDGRKMGLQGMINDLVSKSDYPLGLDNNIDVEQLKNQDIYSLSRL
;
A
#
# COMPACT_ATOMS: atom_id res chain seq x y z
N LEU A 1 7.50 -16.12 27.77
CA LEU A 1 8.75 -15.53 27.20
C LEU A 1 8.61 -15.31 25.68
N LEU A 2 8.22 -16.33 24.92
CA LEU A 2 8.05 -16.23 23.46
C LEU A 2 6.95 -15.23 23.06
N TYR A 3 5.83 -15.23 23.78
CA TYR A 3 4.72 -14.32 23.56
C TYR A 3 5.07 -12.86 23.87
N THR A 4 5.94 -12.65 24.87
CA THR A 4 6.43 -11.32 25.23
C THR A 4 7.45 -10.80 24.21
N MET A 5 8.31 -11.67 23.68
CA MET A 5 9.28 -11.34 22.63
C MET A 5 8.61 -10.99 21.30
N ILE A 6 7.47 -11.62 20.97
CA ILE A 6 6.70 -11.31 19.76
C ILE A 6 6.05 -9.91 19.86
N LYS A 7 5.63 -9.49 21.06
CA LYS A 7 5.06 -8.16 21.29
C LYS A 7 6.07 -7.02 21.18
N GLU A 8 7.34 -7.27 21.47
CA GLU A 8 8.38 -6.23 21.46
C GLU A 8 8.82 -5.81 20.07
N ASN A 9 8.54 -6.63 19.02
CA ASN A 9 8.96 -6.36 17.63
C ASN A 9 7.85 -5.82 16.73
N ILE A 10 6.69 -5.46 17.27
CA ILE A 10 5.59 -4.90 16.47
C ILE A 10 5.78 -3.40 16.34
N TYR A 11 5.88 -2.93 15.09
CA TYR A 11 5.92 -1.50 14.80
C TYR A 11 4.61 -0.82 15.22
N LYS A 12 4.71 0.32 15.86
CA LYS A 12 3.56 1.14 16.28
C LYS A 12 3.50 2.40 15.42
N PRO A 13 2.45 2.56 14.59
CA PRO A 13 2.30 3.76 13.78
C PRO A 13 2.16 5.02 14.62
N LYS A 14 2.77 6.10 14.16
CA LYS A 14 2.65 7.45 14.75
C LYS A 14 1.46 8.23 14.20
N ASN A 15 1.06 7.93 12.97
CA ASN A 15 -0.07 8.54 12.29
C ASN A 15 -1.24 7.55 12.22
N HIS A 16 -2.42 8.05 11.87
CA HIS A 16 -3.55 7.19 11.52
C HIS A 16 -3.32 6.64 10.11
N VAL A 17 -2.85 5.40 10.03
CA VAL A 17 -2.51 4.74 8.77
C VAL A 17 -3.69 3.94 8.25
N ARG A 18 -4.02 4.14 6.99
CA ARG A 18 -5.04 3.40 6.24
C ARG A 18 -4.41 2.71 5.05
N ILE A 19 -4.69 1.43 4.87
CA ILE A 19 -4.13 0.61 3.80
C ILE A 19 -5.24 -0.17 3.11
N VAL A 20 -5.28 -0.13 1.78
CA VAL A 20 -6.11 -1.03 0.98
C VAL A 20 -5.35 -2.31 0.71
N THR A 21 -5.98 -3.45 0.94
CA THR A 21 -5.44 -4.76 0.60
C THR A 21 -6.32 -5.47 -0.42
N ALA A 22 -5.70 -6.15 -1.38
CA ALA A 22 -6.40 -6.91 -2.41
C ALA A 22 -5.51 -7.96 -3.05
N ALA A 23 -6.13 -8.90 -3.77
CA ALA A 23 -5.45 -9.77 -4.72
C ALA A 23 -5.72 -9.29 -6.15
N SER A 24 -4.74 -9.46 -7.05
CA SER A 24 -4.83 -8.99 -8.42
C SER A 24 -5.90 -9.70 -9.24
N LEU A 25 -6.26 -9.09 -10.36
CA LEU A 25 -7.24 -9.63 -11.29
C LEU A 25 -6.86 -11.06 -11.72
N PHE A 26 -7.84 -11.96 -11.72
CA PHE A 26 -7.69 -13.40 -11.99
C PHE A 26 -6.87 -14.17 -10.94
N ASP A 27 -6.47 -13.53 -9.86
CA ASP A 27 -5.80 -14.22 -8.75
C ASP A 27 -6.84 -14.69 -7.73
N GLY A 28 -6.92 -16.01 -7.57
CA GLY A 28 -7.80 -16.65 -6.57
C GLY A 28 -7.09 -16.99 -5.25
N HIS A 29 -5.83 -16.60 -5.09
CA HIS A 29 -5.02 -16.89 -3.91
C HIS A 29 -5.27 -15.88 -2.79
N ASP A 30 -6.41 -15.96 -2.13
CA ASP A 30 -6.78 -15.02 -1.08
C ASP A 30 -6.26 -15.37 0.32
N ALA A 31 -5.78 -16.59 0.53
CA ALA A 31 -5.34 -17.07 1.84
C ALA A 31 -4.21 -16.23 2.42
N SER A 32 -3.16 -15.96 1.64
CA SER A 32 -2.02 -15.18 2.13
C SER A 32 -2.37 -13.72 2.38
N ILE A 33 -3.16 -13.08 1.54
CA ILE A 33 -3.58 -11.69 1.77
C ILE A 33 -4.49 -11.59 3.00
N ASN A 34 -5.32 -12.61 3.27
CA ASN A 34 -6.16 -12.65 4.47
C ASN A 34 -5.33 -12.73 5.76
N VAL A 35 -4.26 -13.52 5.77
CA VAL A 35 -3.34 -13.58 6.91
C VAL A 35 -2.61 -12.24 7.09
N MET A 36 -2.07 -11.69 6.02
CA MET A 36 -1.33 -10.44 6.04
C MET A 36 -2.19 -9.27 6.52
N ARG A 37 -3.43 -9.14 6.02
CA ARG A 37 -4.30 -8.04 6.43
C ARG A 37 -4.64 -8.08 7.94
N ARG A 38 -4.79 -9.29 8.50
CA ARG A 38 -5.05 -9.45 9.93
C ARG A 38 -3.85 -9.01 10.78
N ILE A 39 -2.64 -9.32 10.32
CA ILE A 39 -1.42 -8.90 11.01
C ILE A 39 -1.25 -7.38 10.88
N ILE A 40 -1.52 -6.81 9.71
CA ILE A 40 -1.51 -5.36 9.50
C ILE A 40 -2.52 -4.67 10.45
N GLN A 41 -3.74 -5.18 10.54
CA GLN A 41 -4.74 -4.66 11.49
C GLN A 41 -4.28 -4.72 12.93
N SER A 42 -3.59 -5.79 13.32
CA SER A 42 -3.09 -5.96 14.68
C SER A 42 -2.03 -4.93 15.08
N THR A 43 -1.41 -4.25 14.13
CA THR A 43 -0.47 -3.15 14.38
C THR A 43 -1.16 -1.80 14.65
N GLY A 44 -2.48 -1.74 14.56
CA GLY A 44 -3.26 -0.51 14.72
C GLY A 44 -3.58 0.23 13.43
N VAL A 45 -3.32 -0.39 12.28
CA VAL A 45 -3.65 0.16 10.95
C VAL A 45 -5.10 -0.13 10.60
N GLU A 46 -5.79 0.85 10.03
CA GLU A 46 -7.11 0.63 9.41
C GLU A 46 -6.93 -0.01 8.03
N VAL A 47 -7.49 -1.19 7.84
CA VAL A 47 -7.40 -1.95 6.60
C VAL A 47 -8.74 -1.97 5.88
N ILE A 48 -8.73 -1.55 4.60
CA ILE A 48 -9.86 -1.71 3.69
C ILE A 48 -9.53 -2.90 2.79
N HIS A 49 -10.18 -4.03 3.03
CA HIS A 49 -9.91 -5.26 2.30
C HIS A 49 -10.91 -5.45 1.16
N LEU A 50 -10.42 -5.44 -0.08
CA LEU A 50 -11.24 -5.62 -1.28
C LEU A 50 -11.39 -7.08 -1.70
N GLY A 51 -10.54 -7.98 -1.19
CA GLY A 51 -10.57 -9.40 -1.54
C GLY A 51 -9.82 -9.72 -2.83
N HIS A 52 -10.20 -10.84 -3.46
CA HIS A 52 -9.56 -11.36 -4.65
C HIS A 52 -10.19 -10.83 -5.95
N ASN A 53 -9.51 -11.08 -7.07
CA ASN A 53 -10.00 -10.77 -8.42
C ASN A 53 -10.31 -9.28 -8.61
N ARG A 54 -9.37 -8.42 -8.19
CA ARG A 54 -9.53 -6.96 -8.29
C ARG A 54 -8.71 -6.37 -9.42
N SER A 55 -9.37 -5.53 -10.22
CA SER A 55 -8.70 -4.74 -11.24
C SER A 55 -7.93 -3.57 -10.65
N VAL A 56 -6.97 -3.06 -11.41
CA VAL A 56 -6.24 -1.83 -11.04
C VAL A 56 -7.20 -0.67 -10.79
N GLY A 57 -8.17 -0.47 -11.67
CA GLY A 57 -9.15 0.61 -11.54
C GLY A 57 -9.94 0.55 -10.23
N GLU A 58 -10.43 -0.63 -9.86
CA GLU A 58 -11.16 -0.83 -8.60
C GLU A 58 -10.31 -0.49 -7.38
N ILE A 59 -9.04 -0.92 -7.38
CA ILE A 59 -8.11 -0.67 -6.26
C ILE A 59 -7.78 0.82 -6.16
N VAL A 60 -7.47 1.45 -7.28
CA VAL A 60 -7.13 2.88 -7.34
C VAL A 60 -8.31 3.74 -6.92
N ASP A 61 -9.51 3.46 -7.41
CA ASP A 61 -10.73 4.19 -7.03
C ASP A 61 -10.98 4.11 -5.52
N CYS A 62 -10.88 2.91 -4.96
CA CYS A 62 -11.05 2.72 -3.52
C CYS A 62 -9.95 3.45 -2.72
N ALA A 63 -8.70 3.33 -3.13
CA ALA A 63 -7.57 3.94 -2.44
C ALA A 63 -7.68 5.47 -2.40
N ILE A 64 -8.10 6.08 -3.49
CA ILE A 64 -8.31 7.53 -3.59
C ILE A 64 -9.51 7.96 -2.77
N GLN A 65 -10.64 7.26 -2.90
CA GLN A 65 -11.86 7.56 -2.15
C GLN A 65 -11.66 7.48 -0.65
N GLU A 66 -10.91 6.48 -0.18
CA GLU A 66 -10.64 6.24 1.25
C GLU A 66 -9.44 7.02 1.78
N ASP A 67 -8.74 7.76 0.92
CA ASP A 67 -7.58 8.58 1.27
C ASP A 67 -6.53 7.79 2.06
N VAL A 68 -6.03 6.71 1.46
CA VAL A 68 -5.07 5.80 2.10
C VAL A 68 -3.63 6.22 1.87
N GLN A 69 -2.73 5.79 2.75
CA GLN A 69 -1.29 6.00 2.59
C GLN A 69 -0.66 4.99 1.62
N SER A 70 -1.21 3.79 1.55
CA SER A 70 -0.67 2.74 0.67
C SER A 70 -1.70 1.69 0.27
N VAL A 71 -1.31 0.89 -0.70
CA VAL A 71 -2.01 -0.33 -1.12
C VAL A 71 -1.05 -1.51 -1.00
N ALA A 72 -1.55 -2.66 -0.60
CA ALA A 72 -0.81 -3.91 -0.48
C ALA A 72 -1.50 -5.01 -1.29
N ILE A 73 -0.85 -5.48 -2.34
CA ILE A 73 -1.45 -6.34 -3.35
C ILE A 73 -0.67 -7.64 -3.48
N THR A 74 -1.38 -8.77 -3.48
CA THR A 74 -0.80 -10.06 -3.86
C THR A 74 -1.02 -10.35 -5.33
N SER A 75 -0.04 -10.96 -5.99
CA SER A 75 -0.12 -11.33 -7.41
C SER A 75 0.64 -12.64 -7.64
N TYR A 76 -0.09 -13.73 -7.84
CA TYR A 76 0.45 -15.07 -8.03
C TYR A 76 0.22 -15.65 -9.44
N GLN A 77 -0.49 -14.93 -10.31
CA GLN A 77 -0.97 -15.44 -11.61
C GLN A 77 -0.20 -14.91 -12.82
N GLY A 78 0.82 -14.12 -12.64
CA GLY A 78 1.51 -13.45 -13.75
C GLY A 78 0.84 -12.13 -14.16
N GLY A 79 1.38 -11.48 -15.18
CA GLY A 79 0.92 -10.14 -15.61
C GLY A 79 1.19 -9.03 -14.59
N HIS A 80 2.01 -9.32 -13.60
CA HIS A 80 2.27 -8.43 -12.47
C HIS A 80 3.05 -7.17 -12.87
N ILE A 81 3.95 -7.25 -13.83
CA ILE A 81 4.71 -6.07 -14.31
C ILE A 81 3.76 -5.00 -14.83
N GLU A 82 2.90 -5.37 -15.77
CA GLU A 82 1.91 -4.45 -16.36
C GLU A 82 0.91 -3.97 -15.32
N TYR A 83 0.47 -4.86 -14.43
CA TYR A 83 -0.50 -4.56 -13.39
C TYR A 83 0.01 -3.50 -12.42
N PHE A 84 1.21 -3.67 -11.88
CA PHE A 84 1.80 -2.71 -10.94
C PHE A 84 2.20 -1.40 -11.62
N LYS A 85 2.75 -1.45 -12.82
CA LYS A 85 3.10 -0.25 -13.58
C LYS A 85 1.87 0.59 -13.92
N TYR A 86 0.81 -0.07 -14.36
CA TYR A 86 -0.45 0.62 -14.66
C TYR A 86 -1.05 1.25 -13.40
N MET A 87 -1.00 0.56 -12.27
CA MET A 87 -1.46 1.11 -10.99
C MET A 87 -0.68 2.37 -10.59
N HIS A 88 0.64 2.32 -10.70
CA HIS A 88 1.51 3.46 -10.44
C HIS A 88 1.16 4.64 -11.33
N ASP A 89 1.04 4.41 -12.64
CA ASP A 89 0.71 5.44 -13.62
C ASP A 89 -0.67 6.06 -13.36
N LEU A 90 -1.64 5.24 -12.99
CA LEU A 90 -3.00 5.69 -12.73
C LEU A 90 -3.08 6.55 -11.47
N PHE A 91 -2.35 6.20 -10.40
CA PHE A 91 -2.24 7.05 -9.22
C PHE A 91 -1.60 8.40 -9.57
N LYS A 92 -0.53 8.38 -10.33
CA LYS A 92 0.16 9.59 -10.77
C LYS A 92 -0.71 10.48 -11.65
N GLU A 93 -1.43 9.90 -12.60
CA GLU A 93 -2.36 10.59 -13.48
C GLU A 93 -3.48 11.29 -12.71
N ARG A 94 -3.96 10.68 -11.63
CA ARG A 94 -5.01 11.24 -10.76
C ARG A 94 -4.49 12.17 -9.67
N GLY A 95 -3.20 12.54 -9.69
CA GLY A 95 -2.60 13.42 -8.70
C GLY A 95 -2.41 12.79 -7.32
N CYS A 96 -2.42 11.45 -7.24
CA CYS A 96 -2.28 10.66 -6.02
C CYS A 96 -1.00 9.82 -5.99
N GLY A 97 0.07 10.30 -6.61
CA GLY A 97 1.36 9.63 -6.66
C GLY A 97 2.04 9.43 -5.30
N HIS A 98 1.53 10.06 -4.26
CA HIS A 98 1.99 9.85 -2.88
C HIS A 98 1.55 8.50 -2.31
N ILE A 99 0.51 7.88 -2.84
CA ILE A 99 0.02 6.57 -2.39
C ILE A 99 1.06 5.50 -2.78
N LYS A 100 1.64 4.85 -1.79
CA LYS A 100 2.67 3.84 -2.00
C LYS A 100 2.07 2.50 -2.36
N ILE A 101 2.74 1.79 -3.27
CA ILE A 101 2.33 0.47 -3.74
C ILE A 101 3.30 -0.56 -3.18
N PHE A 102 2.74 -1.53 -2.45
CA PHE A 102 3.45 -2.70 -1.96
C PHE A 102 2.86 -3.95 -2.59
N GLY A 103 3.68 -4.92 -2.85
CA GLY A 103 3.23 -6.16 -3.45
C GLY A 103 4.03 -7.36 -3.02
N GLY A 104 3.52 -8.52 -3.37
CA GLY A 104 4.17 -9.80 -3.19
C GLY A 104 3.46 -10.85 -4.04
N GLY A 105 4.14 -11.92 -4.33
CA GLY A 105 3.60 -12.99 -5.18
C GLY A 105 4.40 -14.28 -5.04
N GLY A 106 5.04 -14.49 -3.90
CA GLY A 106 5.92 -15.63 -3.71
C GLY A 106 7.00 -15.67 -4.79
N GLY A 107 7.33 -16.85 -5.29
CA GLY A 107 8.34 -17.02 -6.34
C GLY A 107 7.88 -16.68 -7.77
N VAL A 108 6.64 -16.28 -7.95
CA VAL A 108 6.08 -15.94 -9.29
C VAL A 108 6.69 -14.65 -9.82
N ILE A 109 6.97 -13.68 -8.96
CA ILE A 109 7.64 -12.44 -9.34
C ILE A 109 9.15 -12.65 -9.24
N LEU A 110 9.82 -12.63 -10.38
CA LEU A 110 11.24 -12.91 -10.47
C LEU A 110 12.10 -11.76 -9.95
N PRO A 111 13.35 -12.02 -9.47
CA PRO A 111 14.20 -10.96 -8.92
C PRO A 111 14.45 -9.78 -9.87
N ASN A 112 14.64 -10.04 -11.17
CA ASN A 112 14.80 -8.99 -12.18
C ASN A 112 13.53 -8.16 -12.38
N GLU A 113 12.36 -8.78 -12.25
CA GLU A 113 11.07 -8.10 -12.32
C GLU A 113 10.83 -7.23 -11.09
N ILE A 114 11.24 -7.70 -9.91
CA ILE A 114 11.19 -6.90 -8.67
C ILE A 114 12.06 -5.66 -8.81
N GLU A 115 13.27 -5.80 -9.34
CA GLU A 115 14.19 -4.69 -9.56
C GLU A 115 13.63 -3.69 -10.57
N GLU A 116 13.02 -4.16 -11.64
CA GLU A 116 12.33 -3.33 -12.63
C GLU A 116 11.18 -2.54 -12.00
N LEU A 117 10.36 -3.18 -11.18
CA LEU A 117 9.23 -2.53 -10.50
C LEU A 117 9.71 -1.49 -9.48
N HIS A 118 10.76 -1.79 -8.71
CA HIS A 118 11.34 -0.81 -7.79
C HIS A 118 11.88 0.41 -8.53
N SER A 119 12.56 0.20 -9.66
CA SER A 119 13.07 1.29 -10.50
C SER A 119 11.96 2.12 -11.13
N TYR A 120 10.81 1.53 -11.36
CA TYR A 120 9.64 2.22 -11.93
C TYR A 120 8.94 3.12 -10.90
N GLY A 121 9.03 2.82 -9.63
CA GLY A 121 8.42 3.62 -8.56
C GLY A 121 7.53 2.84 -7.60
N ILE A 122 7.49 1.51 -7.72
CA ILE A 122 6.81 0.67 -6.73
C ILE A 122 7.62 0.68 -5.44
N ALA A 123 6.96 0.92 -4.30
CA ALA A 123 7.64 1.11 -3.03
C ALA A 123 8.42 -0.13 -2.59
N ARG A 124 7.78 -1.29 -2.66
CA ARG A 124 8.46 -2.56 -2.44
C ARG A 124 7.63 -3.75 -2.91
N ILE A 125 8.29 -4.70 -3.56
CA ILE A 125 7.79 -6.06 -3.80
C ILE A 125 8.56 -7.00 -2.89
N TYR A 126 7.84 -7.69 -2.01
CA TYR A 126 8.45 -8.65 -1.07
C TYR A 126 8.66 -10.00 -1.74
N SER A 127 9.90 -10.46 -1.73
CA SER A 127 10.30 -11.77 -2.26
C SER A 127 10.21 -12.85 -1.18
N PRO A 128 10.24 -14.14 -1.56
CA PRO A 128 10.38 -15.24 -0.58
C PRO A 128 11.64 -15.11 0.28
N GLU A 129 12.71 -14.57 -0.27
CA GLU A 129 13.95 -14.33 0.48
C GLU A 129 13.75 -13.24 1.55
N ASP A 130 13.02 -12.20 1.26
CA ASP A 130 12.64 -11.19 2.25
C ASP A 130 11.86 -11.83 3.39
N GLY A 131 10.93 -12.75 3.08
CA GLY A 131 10.20 -13.51 4.08
C GLY A 131 11.09 -14.38 4.97
N ARG A 132 12.14 -14.98 4.41
CA ARG A 132 13.11 -15.77 5.17
C ARG A 132 13.99 -14.90 6.07
N LYS A 133 14.40 -13.73 5.59
CA LYS A 133 15.28 -12.81 6.31
C LYS A 133 14.55 -12.02 7.39
N MET A 134 13.39 -11.50 7.08
CA MET A 134 12.64 -10.58 7.94
C MET A 134 11.55 -11.26 8.76
N GLY A 135 11.08 -12.42 8.33
CA GLY A 135 9.87 -13.04 8.82
C GLY A 135 8.61 -12.24 8.40
N LEU A 136 7.45 -12.81 8.65
CA LEU A 136 6.19 -12.18 8.27
C LEU A 136 5.96 -10.86 9.04
N GLN A 137 6.19 -10.86 10.35
CA GLN A 137 6.04 -9.65 11.16
C GLN A 137 7.04 -8.56 10.74
N GLY A 138 8.27 -8.94 10.39
CA GLY A 138 9.28 -8.00 9.91
C GLY A 138 8.90 -7.35 8.58
N MET A 139 8.34 -8.10 7.65
CA MET A 139 7.83 -7.55 6.38
C MET A 139 6.67 -6.57 6.62
N ILE A 140 5.77 -6.91 7.54
CA ILE A 140 4.64 -6.04 7.86
C ILE A 140 5.11 -4.78 8.58
N ASN A 141 6.08 -4.88 9.50
CA ASN A 141 6.69 -3.72 10.12
C ASN A 141 7.32 -2.78 9.08
N ASP A 142 8.01 -3.32 8.10
CA ASP A 142 8.60 -2.56 6.99
C ASP A 142 7.50 -1.84 6.19
N LEU A 143 6.46 -2.54 5.80
CA LEU A 143 5.32 -1.99 5.07
C LEU A 143 4.62 -0.88 5.86
N VAL A 144 4.30 -1.13 7.11
CA VAL A 144 3.59 -0.17 7.97
C VAL A 144 4.46 1.06 8.25
N SER A 145 5.75 0.88 8.53
CA SER A 145 6.66 2.01 8.75
C SER A 145 6.79 2.93 7.54
N LYS A 146 6.83 2.36 6.34
CA LYS A 146 6.87 3.12 5.08
C LYS A 146 5.54 3.79 4.74
N SER A 147 4.44 3.29 5.27
CA SER A 147 3.10 3.88 5.13
C SER A 147 2.78 4.90 6.22
N ASP A 148 3.64 5.02 7.22
CA ASP A 148 3.43 5.88 8.38
C ASP A 148 3.88 7.31 8.09
N TYR A 149 3.12 8.01 7.28
CA TYR A 149 3.29 9.42 6.99
C TYR A 149 1.95 10.16 7.11
N PRO A 150 1.98 11.44 7.51
CA PRO A 150 0.75 12.21 7.64
C PRO A 150 0.17 12.55 6.26
N LEU A 151 -1.13 12.43 6.13
CA LEU A 151 -1.89 12.91 4.96
C LEU A 151 -2.21 14.39 5.17
N GLY A 152 -2.17 15.16 4.08
CA GLY A 152 -2.55 16.56 4.10
C GLY A 152 -1.45 17.57 4.48
N LEU A 153 -0.19 17.16 4.58
CA LEU A 153 0.93 18.10 4.72
C LEU A 153 1.16 18.94 3.46
N ASP A 154 0.77 18.45 2.30
CA ASP A 154 0.77 19.23 1.06
C ASP A 154 -0.29 20.33 1.05
N ASN A 155 -1.23 20.31 2.00
CA ASN A 155 -2.23 21.35 2.19
C ASN A 155 -1.65 22.67 2.74
N ASN A 156 -0.39 22.71 3.17
CA ASN A 156 0.25 23.98 3.51
C ASN A 156 0.45 24.90 2.29
N ILE A 157 0.59 24.32 1.11
CA ILE A 157 0.61 25.09 -0.15
C ILE A 157 -0.80 25.55 -0.48
N ASP A 158 -1.80 24.71 -0.27
CA ASP A 158 -3.20 25.05 -0.53
C ASP A 158 -3.77 26.07 0.46
N VAL A 159 -3.34 26.06 1.71
CA VAL A 159 -3.76 27.03 2.71
C VAL A 159 -3.21 28.42 2.42
N GLU A 160 -1.98 28.52 1.92
CA GLU A 160 -1.46 29.82 1.45
C GLU A 160 -2.09 30.25 0.12
N GLN A 161 -2.36 29.32 -0.77
CA GLN A 161 -3.11 29.59 -2.00
C GLN A 161 -4.59 29.93 -1.70
N LEU A 162 -5.21 29.26 -0.72
CA LEU A 162 -6.56 29.57 -0.26
C LEU A 162 -6.64 30.93 0.48
N LYS A 163 -5.57 31.34 1.16
CA LYS A 163 -5.48 32.69 1.74
C LYS A 163 -5.30 33.76 0.68
N ASN A 164 -4.76 33.42 -0.48
CA ASN A 164 -4.51 34.33 -1.61
C ASN A 164 -5.54 34.19 -2.74
N GLN A 165 -6.39 33.18 -2.71
CA GLN A 165 -7.49 33.00 -3.65
C GLN A 165 -8.78 33.52 -3.03
N ASP A 166 -9.51 34.28 -3.84
CA ASP A 166 -10.81 34.86 -3.54
C ASP A 166 -11.77 33.85 -2.85
N ILE A 167 -12.63 34.40 -2.00
CA ILE A 167 -13.74 33.77 -1.29
C ILE A 167 -14.55 32.75 -2.15
N TYR A 168 -14.45 32.81 -3.47
CA TYR A 168 -15.05 31.89 -4.43
C TYR A 168 -14.57 30.44 -4.35
N SER A 169 -13.33 30.18 -3.93
CA SER A 169 -12.82 28.82 -3.78
C SER A 169 -13.28 28.18 -2.46
N LEU A 170 -13.57 28.97 -1.43
CA LEU A 170 -14.09 28.52 -0.15
C LEU A 170 -15.59 28.15 -0.21
N SER A 171 -16.36 28.73 -1.14
CA SER A 171 -17.78 28.43 -1.30
C SER A 171 -18.07 27.13 -2.04
N ARG A 172 -17.04 26.43 -2.54
CA ARG A 172 -17.14 25.12 -3.21
C ARG A 172 -16.69 23.96 -2.35
N LEU A 173 -16.26 24.21 -1.15
CA LEU A 173 -15.98 23.22 -0.14
C LEU A 173 -17.21 22.98 0.72
#